data_448082726c9f1e87280f19a5639687dd
#
_entry.id   448082726c9f1e87280f19a5639687dd
#
_cell.length_a   1.000
_cell.length_b   1.000
_cell.length_c   1.000
_cell.angle_alpha   90.00
_cell.angle_beta   90.00
_cell.angle_gamma   90.00
#
_symmetry.space_group_name_H-M   'P 1'
#
loop_
_entity.id
_entity.type
_entity.pdbx_description
1 polymer ?
#
loop_
_entity_poly.entity_id
_entity_poly.type
_entity_poly.pdbx_seq_one_letter_code
_entity_poly.pdbx_strand_id
1 'polypeptide(L)'
;MQWFVASLLAVLAAATVAGAAAGAPATKLVHFRVFTPAGKVVGVRVTKTLHGSCFSGSIGLPRPDAWRCMAGNFILDPCLESPLGPRMPLVCMTYTGEAAVRFVLTKPLPKKFENSPEKRFFAWRLVLANGDVCERFTGTAAGVVQGHGLVYGCTSGGTTTAPNTSRPDWAVRYLAKGKSPFKVDKLTQLRLLPVARAIG
;
A
#
# COMPACT_ATOMS: atom_id res chain seq x y z
N MET A 1 -32.15 -2.65 80.49
CA MET A 1 -31.84 -3.47 79.27
C MET A 1 -31.71 -2.55 78.10
N GLN A 2 -30.47 -2.17 77.75
CA GLN A 2 -30.16 -1.28 76.60
C GLN A 2 -29.53 -2.14 75.50
N TRP A 3 -30.17 -2.16 74.32
CA TRP A 3 -29.70 -2.86 73.13
C TRP A 3 -28.91 -1.86 72.27
N PHE A 4 -27.60 -2.07 72.13
CA PHE A 4 -26.76 -1.34 71.17
C PHE A 4 -26.81 -2.03 69.83
N VAL A 5 -27.34 -1.33 68.82
CA VAL A 5 -27.29 -1.77 67.41
C VAL A 5 -26.04 -1.15 66.81
N ALA A 6 -25.06 -1.99 66.50
CA ALA A 6 -23.84 -1.58 65.78
C ALA A 6 -24.09 -1.64 64.28
N SER A 7 -24.15 -0.51 63.61
CA SER A 7 -24.24 -0.42 62.16
C SER A 7 -22.83 -0.52 61.51
N LEU A 8 -22.57 -1.65 60.82
CA LEU A 8 -21.40 -1.82 59.95
C LEU A 8 -21.65 -1.10 58.63
N LEU A 9 -20.93 0.01 58.39
CA LEU A 9 -20.83 0.63 57.07
C LEU A 9 -19.75 -0.09 56.25
N ALA A 10 -20.15 -0.89 55.27
CA ALA A 10 -19.25 -1.47 54.27
C ALA A 10 -18.97 -0.43 53.17
N VAL A 11 -17.75 0.10 53.16
CA VAL A 11 -17.28 0.98 52.07
C VAL A 11 -16.82 0.10 50.92
N LEU A 12 -17.64 0.01 49.84
CA LEU A 12 -17.22 -0.58 48.56
C LEU A 12 -16.30 0.39 47.83
N ALA A 13 -15.00 0.12 47.84
CA ALA A 13 -14.02 0.80 47.01
C ALA A 13 -14.17 0.28 45.57
N ALA A 14 -14.83 1.03 44.68
CA ALA A 14 -14.87 0.76 43.27
C ALA A 14 -13.48 1.10 42.69
N ALA A 15 -12.68 0.06 42.44
CA ALA A 15 -11.44 0.19 41.65
C ALA A 15 -11.79 0.46 40.19
N THR A 16 -11.72 1.71 39.76
CA THR A 16 -11.79 2.08 38.34
C THR A 16 -10.50 1.62 37.67
N VAL A 17 -10.54 0.47 36.98
CA VAL A 17 -9.47 0.05 36.09
C VAL A 17 -9.52 0.99 34.90
N ALA A 18 -8.66 2.03 34.91
CA ALA A 18 -8.39 2.85 33.75
C ALA A 18 -7.69 1.96 32.70
N GLY A 19 -8.48 1.35 31.81
CA GLY A 19 -7.97 0.64 30.66
C GLY A 19 -7.18 1.62 29.79
N ALA A 20 -5.85 1.52 29.83
CA ALA A 20 -5.00 2.24 28.88
C ALA A 20 -5.47 1.87 27.48
N ALA A 21 -6.01 2.83 26.71
CA ALA A 21 -6.34 2.63 25.33
C ALA A 21 -5.05 2.23 24.61
N ALA A 22 -4.91 0.95 24.29
CA ALA A 22 -3.78 0.45 23.52
C ALA A 22 -3.77 1.21 22.19
N GLY A 23 -2.75 2.03 21.98
CA GLY A 23 -2.56 2.75 20.71
C GLY A 23 -2.56 1.76 19.57
N ALA A 24 -2.99 2.20 18.39
CA ALA A 24 -2.95 1.35 17.21
C ALA A 24 -1.51 0.84 16.99
N PRO A 25 -1.33 -0.43 16.59
CA PRO A 25 -0.01 -1.00 16.36
C PRO A 25 0.71 -0.25 15.24
N ALA A 26 2.02 -0.12 15.35
CA ALA A 26 2.84 0.50 14.32
C ALA A 26 2.72 -0.25 12.99
N THR A 27 2.71 0.50 11.89
CA THR A 27 2.69 -0.07 10.54
C THR A 27 4.00 -0.80 10.24
N LYS A 28 3.92 -2.06 9.83
CA LYS A 28 5.09 -2.83 9.43
C LYS A 28 5.55 -2.37 8.04
N LEU A 29 6.74 -1.81 7.94
CA LEU A 29 7.37 -1.46 6.67
C LEU A 29 8.06 -2.68 6.08
N VAL A 30 7.79 -2.99 4.80
CA VAL A 30 8.33 -4.16 4.10
C VAL A 30 8.96 -3.70 2.78
N HIS A 31 10.26 -3.91 2.64
CA HIS A 31 10.94 -3.68 1.36
C HIS A 31 10.61 -4.80 0.37
N PHE A 32 9.96 -4.41 -0.72
CA PHE A 32 9.56 -5.36 -1.75
C PHE A 32 10.77 -5.82 -2.58
N ARG A 33 10.93 -7.14 -2.68
CA ARG A 33 11.95 -7.77 -3.52
C ARG A 33 11.32 -8.93 -4.28
N VAL A 34 11.51 -8.93 -5.59
CA VAL A 34 11.01 -9.98 -6.50
C VAL A 34 12.15 -10.90 -6.97
N PHE A 35 13.39 -10.52 -6.67
CA PHE A 35 14.57 -11.32 -6.98
C PHE A 35 15.42 -11.59 -5.73
N THR A 36 16.00 -12.77 -5.68
CA THR A 36 17.17 -13.01 -4.82
C THR A 36 18.41 -12.32 -5.41
N PRO A 37 19.50 -12.17 -4.64
CA PRO A 37 20.79 -11.67 -5.19
C PRO A 37 21.29 -12.49 -6.39
N ALA A 38 20.98 -13.79 -6.44
CA ALA A 38 21.31 -14.67 -7.57
C ALA A 38 20.32 -14.59 -8.75
N GLY A 39 19.41 -13.61 -8.78
CA GLY A 39 18.47 -13.37 -9.87
C GLY A 39 17.28 -14.34 -9.94
N LYS A 40 17.08 -15.20 -8.93
CA LYS A 40 15.91 -16.08 -8.87
C LYS A 40 14.69 -15.27 -8.44
N VAL A 41 13.56 -15.45 -9.16
CA VAL A 41 12.27 -14.83 -8.82
C VAL A 41 11.71 -15.44 -7.53
N VAL A 42 11.27 -14.59 -6.61
CA VAL A 42 10.70 -14.99 -5.31
C VAL A 42 9.50 -14.10 -4.95
N GLY A 43 8.61 -14.63 -4.12
CA GLY A 43 7.50 -13.87 -3.54
C GLY A 43 6.35 -13.54 -4.51
N VAL A 44 6.46 -13.94 -5.78
CA VAL A 44 5.43 -13.72 -6.80
C VAL A 44 5.34 -14.92 -7.74
N ARG A 45 4.15 -15.10 -8.33
CA ARG A 45 3.91 -16.14 -9.34
C ARG A 45 3.93 -15.52 -10.74
N VAL A 46 4.94 -15.89 -11.54
CA VAL A 46 5.00 -15.50 -12.94
C VAL A 46 3.98 -16.31 -13.75
N THR A 47 3.03 -15.63 -14.39
CA THR A 47 1.89 -16.27 -15.08
C THR A 47 2.05 -16.34 -16.60
N LYS A 48 2.80 -15.40 -17.19
CA LYS A 48 3.04 -15.32 -18.63
C LYS A 48 4.29 -14.52 -18.96
N THR A 49 4.70 -14.57 -20.22
CA THR A 49 5.75 -13.71 -20.77
C THR A 49 5.14 -12.69 -21.72
N LEU A 50 5.57 -11.44 -21.59
CA LEU A 50 5.22 -10.34 -22.49
C LEU A 50 6.49 -9.77 -23.11
N HIS A 51 6.34 -9.12 -24.25
CA HIS A 51 7.41 -8.45 -24.97
C HIS A 51 7.05 -6.96 -25.15
N GLY A 52 8.01 -6.08 -24.98
CA GLY A 52 7.77 -4.66 -25.12
C GLY A 52 8.96 -3.79 -24.75
N SER A 53 8.72 -2.54 -24.44
CA SER A 53 9.78 -1.59 -24.07
C SER A 53 9.38 -0.80 -22.83
N CYS A 54 10.38 -0.38 -22.07
CA CYS A 54 10.19 0.55 -20.95
C CYS A 54 10.49 1.97 -21.43
N PHE A 55 9.80 2.95 -20.88
CA PHE A 55 9.87 4.35 -21.34
C PHE A 55 10.19 5.35 -20.22
N SER A 56 10.07 4.94 -18.95
CA SER A 56 10.44 5.78 -17.80
C SER A 56 10.75 4.92 -16.58
N GLY A 57 11.27 5.51 -15.53
CA GLY A 57 11.27 4.92 -14.19
C GLY A 57 9.84 4.70 -13.69
N SER A 58 9.67 3.76 -12.77
CA SER A 58 8.38 3.48 -12.14
C SER A 58 7.88 4.68 -11.35
N ILE A 59 6.59 5.02 -11.50
CA ILE A 59 5.91 6.00 -10.66
C ILE A 59 5.19 5.32 -9.48
N GLY A 60 4.89 4.04 -9.62
CA GLY A 60 4.31 3.23 -8.56
C GLY A 60 5.32 2.88 -7.48
N LEU A 61 6.56 2.63 -7.86
CA LEU A 61 7.68 2.29 -6.98
C LEU A 61 8.95 3.02 -7.46
N PRO A 62 9.18 4.28 -7.03
CA PRO A 62 10.28 5.11 -7.52
C PRO A 62 11.63 4.63 -6.94
N ARG A 63 12.17 3.56 -7.54
CA ARG A 63 13.46 2.96 -7.19
C ARG A 63 14.36 2.87 -8.43
N PRO A 64 15.69 2.83 -8.25
CA PRO A 64 16.63 2.74 -9.37
C PRO A 64 16.46 1.49 -10.24
N ASP A 65 15.95 0.39 -9.70
CA ASP A 65 15.73 -0.89 -10.39
C ASP A 65 14.29 -1.08 -10.88
N ALA A 66 13.43 -0.07 -10.74
CA ALA A 66 12.02 -0.15 -11.10
C ALA A 66 11.69 0.73 -12.31
N TRP A 67 10.92 0.16 -13.24
CA TRP A 67 10.61 0.73 -14.53
C TRP A 67 9.11 0.75 -14.80
N ARG A 68 8.71 1.64 -15.69
CA ARG A 68 7.40 1.67 -16.31
C ARG A 68 7.52 1.22 -17.75
N CYS A 69 6.82 0.14 -18.09
CA CYS A 69 6.97 -0.54 -19.37
C CYS A 69 5.62 -0.70 -20.07
N MET A 70 5.66 -0.91 -21.38
CA MET A 70 4.47 -1.09 -22.21
C MET A 70 4.60 -2.34 -23.08
N ALA A 71 3.55 -3.17 -23.09
CA ALA A 71 3.36 -4.31 -23.99
C ALA A 71 2.04 -4.11 -24.74
N GLY A 72 2.12 -3.77 -26.04
CA GLY A 72 0.95 -3.31 -26.78
C GLY A 72 0.34 -2.07 -26.12
N ASN A 73 -0.93 -2.14 -25.76
CA ASN A 73 -1.66 -1.07 -25.09
C ASN A 73 -1.65 -1.17 -23.55
N PHE A 74 -0.92 -2.13 -22.98
CA PHE A 74 -0.88 -2.34 -21.52
C PHE A 74 0.35 -1.68 -20.92
N ILE A 75 0.14 -0.81 -19.96
CA ILE A 75 1.20 -0.25 -19.12
C ILE A 75 1.35 -1.14 -17.89
N LEU A 76 2.59 -1.51 -17.61
CA LEU A 76 3.02 -2.29 -16.46
C LEU A 76 3.93 -1.43 -15.58
N ASP A 77 3.60 -1.29 -14.32
CA ASP A 77 4.33 -0.47 -13.36
C ASP A 77 4.01 -0.95 -11.92
N PRO A 78 4.97 -1.44 -11.14
CA PRO A 78 6.40 -1.50 -11.42
C PRO A 78 6.83 -2.75 -12.22
N CYS A 79 7.86 -2.58 -13.06
CA CYS A 79 8.65 -3.65 -13.64
C CYS A 79 10.04 -3.62 -13.02
N LEU A 80 10.47 -4.70 -12.39
CA LEU A 80 11.70 -4.75 -11.63
C LEU A 80 12.84 -5.40 -12.43
N GLU A 81 14.01 -4.78 -12.38
CA GLU A 81 15.21 -5.25 -13.01
C GLU A 81 15.88 -6.35 -12.17
N SER A 82 16.40 -7.38 -12.84
CA SER A 82 17.19 -8.40 -12.19
C SER A 82 18.53 -7.83 -11.69
N PRO A 83 19.00 -8.23 -10.50
CA PRO A 83 20.34 -7.85 -10.03
C PRO A 83 21.48 -8.35 -10.92
N LEU A 84 21.20 -9.30 -11.83
CA LEU A 84 22.15 -9.79 -12.84
C LEU A 84 22.30 -8.85 -14.04
N GLY A 85 21.59 -7.76 -14.05
CA GLY A 85 21.71 -6.67 -15.02
C GLY A 85 20.63 -6.64 -16.12
N PRO A 86 20.67 -5.59 -16.98
CA PRO A 86 19.58 -5.23 -17.87
C PRO A 86 19.37 -6.16 -19.08
N ARG A 87 20.25 -7.15 -19.28
CA ARG A 87 20.06 -8.19 -20.31
C ARG A 87 19.09 -9.28 -19.90
N MET A 88 18.79 -9.37 -18.59
CA MET A 88 17.84 -10.34 -18.08
C MET A 88 16.41 -9.80 -18.23
N PRO A 89 15.41 -10.67 -18.43
CA PRO A 89 14.00 -10.23 -18.41
C PRO A 89 13.65 -9.56 -17.10
N LEU A 90 12.83 -8.52 -17.19
CA LEU A 90 12.22 -7.87 -16.02
C LEU A 90 11.09 -8.74 -15.47
N VAL A 91 10.73 -8.48 -14.22
CA VAL A 91 9.49 -9.00 -13.63
C VAL A 91 8.57 -7.82 -13.34
N CYS A 92 7.46 -7.76 -14.06
CA CYS A 92 6.46 -6.73 -13.89
C CYS A 92 5.30 -7.23 -13.03
N MET A 93 4.89 -6.42 -12.07
CA MET A 93 3.74 -6.72 -11.22
C MET A 93 2.44 -6.47 -11.99
N THR A 94 1.45 -7.34 -11.75
CA THR A 94 0.08 -7.09 -12.19
C THR A 94 -0.72 -6.45 -11.05
N TYR A 95 -1.85 -5.84 -11.39
CA TYR A 95 -2.66 -5.05 -10.45
C TYR A 95 -3.07 -5.80 -9.16
N THR A 96 -3.10 -7.11 -9.15
CA THR A 96 -3.46 -7.91 -7.97
C THR A 96 -2.28 -8.28 -7.07
N GLY A 97 -1.06 -7.89 -7.47
CA GLY A 97 0.16 -7.97 -6.65
C GLY A 97 0.70 -9.35 -6.30
N GLU A 98 -0.03 -10.43 -6.51
CA GLU A 98 0.47 -11.81 -6.32
C GLU A 98 0.93 -12.44 -7.64
N ALA A 99 0.37 -11.97 -8.75
CA ALA A 99 0.74 -12.39 -10.08
C ALA A 99 1.75 -11.39 -10.69
N ALA A 100 2.69 -11.93 -11.42
CA ALA A 100 3.67 -11.15 -12.16
C ALA A 100 3.76 -11.67 -13.60
N VAL A 101 4.35 -10.87 -14.46
CA VAL A 101 4.70 -11.29 -15.82
C VAL A 101 6.20 -11.17 -16.02
N ARG A 102 6.78 -12.12 -16.72
CA ARG A 102 8.14 -12.00 -17.26
C ARG A 102 8.07 -11.02 -18.43
N PHE A 103 8.91 -10.00 -18.42
CA PHE A 103 8.89 -8.98 -19.46
C PHE A 103 10.22 -8.97 -20.21
N VAL A 104 10.17 -9.29 -21.48
CA VAL A 104 11.33 -9.33 -22.38
C VAL A 104 11.41 -8.01 -23.11
N LEU A 105 12.54 -7.32 -22.98
CA LEU A 105 12.77 -6.04 -23.62
C LEU A 105 12.96 -6.21 -25.14
N THR A 106 12.24 -5.42 -25.92
CA THR A 106 12.42 -5.30 -27.38
C THR A 106 13.39 -4.15 -27.72
N LYS A 107 13.68 -3.29 -26.75
CA LYS A 107 14.65 -2.18 -26.84
C LYS A 107 15.41 -2.09 -25.53
N PRO A 108 16.64 -1.59 -25.53
CA PRO A 108 17.38 -1.31 -24.30
C PRO A 108 16.58 -0.41 -23.36
N LEU A 109 16.82 -0.56 -22.05
CA LEU A 109 16.26 0.35 -21.05
C LEU A 109 16.66 1.80 -21.36
N PRO A 110 15.75 2.76 -21.21
CA PRO A 110 16.08 4.17 -21.43
C PRO A 110 17.14 4.62 -20.42
N LYS A 111 17.90 5.66 -20.76
CA LYS A 111 18.75 6.33 -19.78
C LYS A 111 17.85 6.80 -18.65
N LYS A 112 18.26 6.51 -17.41
CA LYS A 112 17.50 6.92 -16.22
C LYS A 112 17.33 8.44 -16.26
N PHE A 113 16.08 8.88 -16.26
CA PHE A 113 15.81 10.18 -15.68
C PHE A 113 16.22 10.06 -14.21
N GLU A 114 17.08 10.94 -13.75
CA GLU A 114 17.43 11.04 -12.34
C GLU A 114 16.19 11.48 -11.54
N ASN A 115 15.27 10.57 -11.38
CA ASN A 115 14.36 10.68 -10.26
C ASN A 115 15.24 10.53 -9.04
N SER A 116 15.54 11.63 -8.37
CA SER A 116 16.27 11.61 -7.10
C SER A 116 15.69 10.50 -6.26
N PRO A 117 16.51 9.53 -5.82
CA PRO A 117 15.97 8.45 -5.00
C PRO A 117 15.30 9.12 -3.81
N GLU A 118 13.98 8.95 -3.70
CA GLU A 118 13.27 9.49 -2.55
C GLU A 118 13.94 8.88 -1.32
N LYS A 119 14.52 9.73 -0.47
CA LYS A 119 15.12 9.32 0.81
C LYS A 119 14.08 8.71 1.76
N ARG A 120 12.80 8.74 1.38
CA ARG A 120 11.68 8.26 2.18
C ARG A 120 11.19 6.92 1.65
N PHE A 121 10.77 6.06 2.56
CA PHE A 121 10.07 4.83 2.21
C PHE A 121 8.80 5.19 1.44
N PHE A 122 8.69 4.66 0.22
CA PHE A 122 7.55 4.87 -0.65
C PHE A 122 6.75 3.57 -0.77
N ALA A 123 5.55 3.58 -0.23
CA ALA A 123 4.68 2.41 -0.30
C ALA A 123 3.93 2.40 -1.64
N TRP A 124 4.20 1.44 -2.50
CA TRP A 124 3.41 1.19 -3.69
C TRP A 124 2.21 0.29 -3.41
N ARG A 125 2.27 -0.49 -2.32
CA ARG A 125 1.19 -1.34 -1.84
C ARG A 125 0.97 -1.18 -0.35
N LEU A 126 -0.29 -1.18 0.05
CA LEU A 126 -0.73 -1.14 1.43
C LEU A 126 -1.57 -2.38 1.73
N VAL A 127 -1.41 -2.96 2.91
CA VAL A 127 -2.34 -3.94 3.48
C VAL A 127 -3.02 -3.24 4.64
N LEU A 128 -4.32 -3.07 4.54
CA LEU A 128 -5.12 -2.40 5.56
C LEU A 128 -5.45 -3.36 6.71
N ALA A 129 -5.83 -2.82 7.85
CA ALA A 129 -6.19 -3.63 9.03
C ALA A 129 -7.40 -4.54 8.80
N ASN A 130 -8.29 -4.21 7.86
CA ASN A 130 -9.41 -5.06 7.45
C ASN A 130 -9.03 -6.16 6.44
N GLY A 131 -7.73 -6.32 6.12
CA GLY A 131 -7.22 -7.29 5.17
C GLY A 131 -7.24 -6.85 3.71
N ASP A 132 -7.79 -5.69 3.37
CA ASP A 132 -7.82 -5.20 1.99
C ASP A 132 -6.42 -4.82 1.52
N VAL A 133 -6.09 -5.19 0.29
CA VAL A 133 -4.79 -4.88 -0.34
C VAL A 133 -5.02 -3.77 -1.34
N CYS A 134 -4.31 -2.67 -1.18
CA CYS A 134 -4.44 -1.50 -2.04
C CYS A 134 -3.12 -1.20 -2.74
N GLU A 135 -3.18 -0.95 -4.05
CA GLU A 135 -2.03 -0.61 -4.88
C GLU A 135 -2.14 0.80 -5.42
N ARG A 136 -1.01 1.47 -5.52
CA ARG A 136 -0.95 2.82 -6.04
C ARG A 136 -1.33 2.84 -7.52
N PHE A 137 -2.18 3.78 -7.88
CA PHE A 137 -2.47 4.06 -9.28
C PHE A 137 -1.21 4.56 -10.00
N THR A 138 -0.93 3.97 -11.14
CA THR A 138 0.20 4.33 -12.01
C THR A 138 -0.27 5.09 -13.26
N GLY A 139 -1.52 5.49 -13.28
CA GLY A 139 -2.17 6.31 -14.30
C GLY A 139 -2.75 7.58 -13.71
N THR A 140 -3.92 7.96 -14.19
CA THR A 140 -4.69 9.10 -13.68
C THR A 140 -5.17 8.78 -12.26
N ALA A 141 -5.07 9.75 -11.33
CA ALA A 141 -5.63 9.59 -9.99
C ALA A 141 -7.14 9.30 -10.05
N ALA A 142 -7.63 8.48 -9.11
CA ALA A 142 -9.04 8.07 -9.07
C ALA A 142 -10.02 9.20 -8.70
N GLY A 143 -9.52 10.41 -8.49
CA GLY A 143 -10.33 11.57 -8.16
C GLY A 143 -9.99 12.19 -6.80
N VAL A 144 -10.76 13.20 -6.43
CA VAL A 144 -10.62 13.94 -5.17
C VAL A 144 -11.93 13.84 -4.40
N VAL A 145 -11.88 13.45 -3.13
CA VAL A 145 -13.04 13.37 -2.24
C VAL A 145 -12.76 14.19 -1.00
N GLN A 146 -13.62 15.16 -0.69
CA GLN A 146 -13.46 16.06 0.46
C GLN A 146 -12.08 16.73 0.53
N GLY A 147 -11.54 17.15 -0.63
CA GLY A 147 -10.22 17.76 -0.71
C GLY A 147 -9.05 16.77 -0.66
N HIS A 148 -9.30 15.45 -0.55
CA HIS A 148 -8.26 14.42 -0.49
C HIS A 148 -8.17 13.65 -1.80
N GLY A 149 -6.97 13.62 -2.40
CA GLY A 149 -6.69 12.82 -3.60
C GLY A 149 -6.72 11.31 -3.28
N LEU A 150 -7.46 10.55 -4.08
CA LEU A 150 -7.47 9.10 -4.01
C LEU A 150 -6.36 8.58 -4.92
N VAL A 151 -5.41 7.85 -4.36
CA VAL A 151 -4.18 7.45 -5.06
C VAL A 151 -3.91 5.95 -5.04
N TYR A 152 -4.69 5.16 -4.30
CA TYR A 152 -4.63 3.70 -4.27
C TYR A 152 -5.98 3.10 -4.63
N GLY A 153 -5.96 2.02 -5.42
CA GLY A 153 -7.11 1.16 -5.66
C GLY A 153 -6.95 -0.16 -4.90
N CYS A 154 -8.03 -0.64 -4.31
CA CYS A 154 -8.03 -1.80 -3.43
C CYS A 154 -8.68 -3.02 -4.08
N THR A 155 -8.30 -4.22 -3.64
CA THR A 155 -8.83 -5.51 -4.14
C THR A 155 -10.32 -5.66 -3.94
N SER A 156 -10.88 -5.08 -2.89
CA SER A 156 -12.33 -4.99 -2.67
C SER A 156 -13.06 -4.08 -3.67
N GLY A 157 -12.32 -3.31 -4.50
CA GLY A 157 -12.84 -2.27 -5.37
C GLY A 157 -13.04 -0.91 -4.69
N GLY A 158 -12.59 -0.76 -3.45
CA GLY A 158 -12.49 0.54 -2.77
C GLY A 158 -11.26 1.34 -3.23
N THR A 159 -11.14 2.56 -2.73
CA THR A 159 -10.00 3.44 -3.01
C THR A 159 -9.53 4.14 -1.74
N THR A 160 -8.25 4.54 -1.69
CA THR A 160 -7.72 5.26 -0.53
C THR A 160 -6.88 6.48 -0.91
N THR A 161 -6.73 7.38 0.05
CA THR A 161 -5.72 8.44 0.02
C THR A 161 -4.32 7.87 0.21
N ALA A 162 -3.29 8.70 0.01
CA ALA A 162 -1.96 8.39 0.53
C ALA A 162 -2.02 8.22 2.06
N PRO A 163 -1.19 7.32 2.64
CA PRO A 163 -1.12 7.16 4.07
C PRO A 163 -0.54 8.41 4.74
N ASN A 164 -1.03 8.73 5.92
CA ASN A 164 -0.35 9.68 6.79
C ASN A 164 0.84 8.97 7.45
N THR A 165 2.05 9.39 7.09
CA THR A 165 3.31 8.79 7.53
C THR A 165 4.00 9.58 8.66
N SER A 166 3.35 10.61 9.20
CA SER A 166 3.91 11.44 10.29
C SER A 166 4.01 10.69 11.61
N ARG A 167 3.32 9.55 11.74
CA ARG A 167 3.28 8.69 12.91
C ARG A 167 3.68 7.27 12.52
N PRO A 168 4.15 6.44 13.44
CA PRO A 168 4.47 5.04 13.16
C PRO A 168 3.22 4.18 12.83
N ASP A 169 2.05 4.56 13.33
CA ASP A 169 0.75 3.96 13.08
C ASP A 169 0.08 4.64 11.87
N TRP A 170 0.48 4.26 10.66
CA TRP A 170 -0.05 4.85 9.45
C TRP A 170 -1.56 4.58 9.29
N ALA A 171 -2.26 5.56 8.75
CA ALA A 171 -3.67 5.41 8.42
C ALA A 171 -3.98 6.06 7.06
N VAL A 172 -5.01 5.55 6.40
CA VAL A 172 -5.54 6.06 5.13
C VAL A 172 -7.00 6.46 5.30
N ARG A 173 -7.47 7.38 4.48
CA ARG A 173 -8.90 7.62 4.30
C ARG A 173 -9.39 6.68 3.20
N TYR A 174 -10.34 5.81 3.53
CA TYR A 174 -10.84 4.74 2.67
C TYR A 174 -12.25 5.09 2.17
N LEU A 175 -12.44 4.99 0.87
CA LEU A 175 -13.72 5.07 0.19
C LEU A 175 -14.14 3.67 -0.26
N ALA A 176 -15.28 3.19 0.22
CA ALA A 176 -15.76 1.85 -0.09
C ALA A 176 -16.18 1.72 -1.57
N LYS A 177 -16.19 0.49 -2.07
CA LYS A 177 -16.68 0.13 -3.40
C LYS A 177 -18.09 0.67 -3.67
N GLY A 178 -18.34 1.09 -4.91
CA GLY A 178 -19.65 1.61 -5.34
C GLY A 178 -19.91 3.06 -4.96
N LYS A 179 -19.02 3.70 -4.19
CA LYS A 179 -19.03 5.13 -3.96
C LYS A 179 -18.19 5.81 -5.04
N SER A 180 -18.83 6.57 -5.92
CA SER A 180 -18.11 7.27 -6.99
C SER A 180 -17.35 8.48 -6.43
N PRO A 181 -16.06 8.64 -6.71
CA PRO A 181 -15.35 9.86 -6.36
C PRO A 181 -15.87 11.09 -7.10
N PHE A 182 -16.61 10.89 -8.19
CA PHE A 182 -17.21 11.96 -9.02
C PHE A 182 -18.65 12.31 -8.65
N LYS A 183 -19.30 11.50 -7.80
CA LYS A 183 -20.67 11.74 -7.26
C LYS A 183 -20.57 11.79 -5.74
N VAL A 184 -19.87 12.80 -5.24
CA VAL A 184 -19.72 12.94 -3.79
C VAL A 184 -20.92 13.72 -3.26
N ASP A 185 -21.88 12.99 -2.70
CA ASP A 185 -22.79 13.57 -1.73
C ASP A 185 -21.97 14.07 -0.55
N LYS A 186 -22.38 15.21 0.03
CA LYS A 186 -21.80 15.75 1.28
C LYS A 186 -21.76 14.71 2.42
N LEU A 187 -22.43 13.57 2.27
CA LEU A 187 -22.58 12.46 3.22
C LEU A 187 -21.61 11.28 2.96
N THR A 188 -20.78 11.32 1.92
CA THR A 188 -19.80 10.25 1.69
C THR A 188 -18.69 10.34 2.74
N GLN A 189 -18.86 9.60 3.83
CA GLN A 189 -17.85 9.54 4.89
C GLN A 189 -16.68 8.67 4.44
N LEU A 190 -15.50 9.29 4.35
CA LEU A 190 -14.24 8.55 4.27
C LEU A 190 -13.98 7.91 5.62
N ARG A 191 -13.81 6.58 5.63
CA ARG A 191 -13.42 5.85 6.84
C ARG A 191 -11.92 5.96 7.06
N LEU A 192 -11.49 6.26 8.27
CA LEU A 192 -10.09 6.16 8.65
C LEU A 192 -9.77 4.69 8.95
N LEU A 193 -8.88 4.08 8.17
CA LEU A 193 -8.44 2.71 8.36
C LEU A 193 -6.94 2.65 8.66
N PRO A 194 -6.51 1.92 9.69
CA PRO A 194 -5.10 1.67 9.95
C PRO A 194 -4.46 0.86 8.83
N VAL A 195 -3.18 1.14 8.56
CA VAL A 195 -2.34 0.39 7.63
C VAL A 195 -1.54 -0.64 8.42
N ALA A 196 -1.83 -1.91 8.23
CA ALA A 196 -1.10 -2.99 8.91
C ALA A 196 0.30 -3.16 8.34
N ARG A 197 0.46 -3.10 7.00
CA ARG A 197 1.75 -3.21 6.31
C ARG A 197 1.84 -2.23 5.16
N ALA A 198 3.00 -1.61 4.99
CA ALA A 198 3.35 -0.80 3.84
C ALA A 198 4.52 -1.49 3.11
N ILE A 199 4.38 -1.67 1.78
CA ILE A 199 5.31 -2.42 0.94
C ILE A 199 5.87 -1.46 -0.11
N GLY A 200 7.18 -1.32 -0.12
CA GLY A 200 7.89 -0.39 -1.01
C GLY A 200 9.26 -0.88 -1.46
#